data_633dc67af7d375feab4108c8bde68855
#
_entry.id   633dc67af7d375feab4108c8bde68855
#
_cell.length_a   1.000
_cell.length_b   1.000
_cell.length_c   1.000
_cell.angle_alpha   90.00
_cell.angle_beta   90.00
_cell.angle_gamma   90.00
#
_symmetry.space_group_name_H-M   'P 1'
#
loop_
_entity.id
_entity.type
_entity.pdbx_description
1 polymer ?
#
loop_
_entity_poly.entity_id
_entity_poly.type
_entity_poly.pdbx_seq_one_letter_code
_entity_poly.pdbx_strand_id
1 'polypeptide(L)'
;SRYGVIAMASSLDQVGPVARTVLDTALLHEAIAGHDPLDATSLPDEPGNFVEEAKAGAEAARKGDLSGLRIGVIKELGGGNGEGFEAGVLARFRESVEELRAAGAEIVEVSLPSVTEAISAYYMIMSSEVSSNLARYDGVRYGLRVVPEDGPVTIERVMSATRSAGFGHEVKRRIILGTYALSAGNFDAYYGAALRVRTLIQRDYAAAFEKCDVLISPTAPSTAFKLGEK
;
A
#
# COMPACT_ATOMS: atom_id res chain seq x y z
N SER A 1 8.72 -2.90 12.05
CA SER A 1 8.58 -4.36 12.19
C SER A 1 7.20 -4.84 11.79
N ARG A 2 7.11 -6.07 11.33
CA ARG A 2 5.85 -6.79 11.05
C ARG A 2 5.57 -7.87 12.09
N TYR A 3 6.44 -8.02 13.08
CA TYR A 3 6.27 -9.01 14.13
C TYR A 3 4.97 -8.76 14.91
N GLY A 4 4.17 -9.81 15.10
CA GLY A 4 2.84 -9.71 15.69
C GLY A 4 1.71 -9.31 14.74
N VAL A 5 2.02 -9.00 13.47
CA VAL A 5 1.03 -8.70 12.43
C VAL A 5 0.79 -9.95 11.58
N ILE A 6 -0.47 -10.23 11.26
CA ILE A 6 -0.83 -11.30 10.33
C ILE A 6 -0.39 -10.89 8.92
N ALA A 7 0.53 -11.67 8.32
CA ALA A 7 0.95 -11.43 6.95
C ALA A 7 -0.21 -11.70 5.98
N MET A 8 -0.62 -10.69 5.24
CA MET A 8 -1.59 -10.79 4.16
C MET A 8 -0.86 -10.95 2.82
N ALA A 9 -0.10 -9.95 2.41
CA ALA A 9 0.70 -9.96 1.19
C ALA A 9 2.11 -9.48 1.52
N SER A 10 3.03 -10.40 1.77
CA SER A 10 4.34 -10.14 2.39
C SER A 10 5.19 -9.10 1.66
N SER A 11 5.05 -8.97 0.35
CA SER A 11 5.77 -7.98 -0.45
C SER A 11 5.10 -6.61 -0.54
N LEU A 12 3.89 -6.47 0.04
CA LEU A 12 3.04 -5.28 -0.05
C LEU A 12 2.57 -4.77 1.32
N ASP A 13 2.57 -5.65 2.35
CA ASP A 13 2.12 -5.27 3.69
C ASP A 13 2.99 -4.15 4.25
N GLN A 14 2.32 -3.08 4.72
CA GLN A 14 2.96 -1.93 5.35
C GLN A 14 2.15 -1.50 6.56
N VAL A 15 2.82 -1.37 7.69
CA VAL A 15 2.24 -0.80 8.91
C VAL A 15 2.61 0.67 8.97
N GLY A 16 1.60 1.54 9.07
CA GLY A 16 1.83 2.98 9.10
C GLY A 16 0.78 3.70 9.94
N PRO A 17 1.15 4.80 10.60
CA PRO A 17 0.24 5.61 11.38
C PRO A 17 -0.71 6.42 10.49
N VAL A 18 -1.94 6.62 10.97
CA VAL A 18 -2.92 7.53 10.38
C VAL A 18 -3.40 8.47 11.47
N ALA A 19 -3.24 9.77 11.26
CA ALA A 19 -3.65 10.80 12.20
C ALA A 19 -4.24 12.03 11.49
N ARG A 20 -4.71 13.02 12.26
CA ARG A 20 -5.37 14.22 11.70
C ARG A 20 -4.37 15.25 11.17
N THR A 21 -3.14 15.24 11.67
CA THR A 21 -2.08 16.16 11.26
C THR A 21 -0.79 15.40 10.95
N VAL A 22 0.09 16.02 10.16
CA VAL A 22 1.42 15.47 9.87
C VAL A 22 2.23 15.30 11.15
N LEU A 23 2.13 16.27 12.08
CA LEU A 23 2.84 16.20 13.36
C LEU A 23 2.38 15.02 14.22
N ASP A 24 1.07 14.78 14.33
CA ASP A 24 0.55 13.63 15.07
C ASP A 24 0.95 12.31 14.42
N THR A 25 0.97 12.26 13.07
CA THR A 25 1.47 11.10 12.33
C THR A 25 2.94 10.87 12.60
N ALA A 26 3.76 11.93 12.62
CA ALA A 26 5.19 11.85 12.92
C ALA A 26 5.45 11.37 14.36
N LEU A 27 4.70 11.88 15.33
CA LEU A 27 4.77 11.44 16.74
C LEU A 27 4.47 9.94 16.89
N LEU A 28 3.40 9.46 16.25
CA LEU A 28 3.06 8.05 16.31
C LEU A 28 4.08 7.20 15.54
N HIS A 29 4.56 7.69 14.38
CA HIS A 29 5.57 6.97 13.58
C HIS A 29 6.88 6.82 14.35
N GLU A 30 7.36 7.88 14.98
CA GLU A 30 8.58 7.86 15.81
C GLU A 30 8.47 6.88 16.98
N ALA A 31 7.26 6.74 17.56
CA ALA A 31 7.02 5.79 18.64
C ALA A 31 7.05 4.31 18.20
N ILE A 32 6.72 4.02 16.95
CA ILE A 32 6.66 2.63 16.42
C ILE A 32 7.82 2.28 15.49
N ALA A 33 8.61 3.27 15.05
CA ALA A 33 9.78 3.05 14.19
C ALA A 33 10.95 2.50 15.00
N GLY A 34 11.81 1.73 14.33
CA GLY A 34 13.02 1.18 14.92
C GLY A 34 13.30 -0.24 14.48
N HIS A 35 14.50 -0.70 14.77
CA HIS A 35 14.90 -2.07 14.49
C HIS A 35 14.26 -3.06 15.46
N ASP A 36 13.71 -4.13 14.93
CA ASP A 36 13.16 -5.24 15.70
C ASP A 36 13.93 -6.54 15.37
N PRO A 37 14.70 -7.07 16.32
CA PRO A 37 15.47 -8.31 16.11
C PRO A 37 14.60 -9.55 15.92
N LEU A 38 13.30 -9.49 16.24
CA LEU A 38 12.34 -10.57 16.02
C LEU A 38 11.76 -10.59 14.61
N ASP A 39 11.98 -9.53 13.83
CA ASP A 39 11.59 -9.46 12.42
C ASP A 39 12.83 -9.44 11.52
N ALA A 40 13.10 -10.56 10.86
CA ALA A 40 14.25 -10.70 9.95
C ALA A 40 14.23 -9.72 8.76
N THR A 41 13.12 -9.02 8.51
CA THR A 41 13.00 -8.02 7.44
C THR A 41 13.12 -6.58 7.97
N SER A 42 13.23 -6.40 9.30
CA SER A 42 13.46 -5.09 9.90
C SER A 42 14.87 -4.60 9.60
N LEU A 43 14.99 -3.40 9.04
CA LEU A 43 16.29 -2.80 8.73
C LEU A 43 16.99 -2.39 10.03
N PRO A 44 18.33 -2.53 10.10
CA PRO A 44 19.11 -2.16 11.29
C PRO A 44 19.37 -0.65 11.40
N ASP A 45 18.91 0.12 10.43
CA ASP A 45 19.13 1.57 10.38
C ASP A 45 18.38 2.28 11.51
N GLU A 46 19.02 3.29 12.09
CA GLU A 46 18.37 4.14 13.08
C GLU A 46 17.25 4.96 12.42
N PRO A 47 16.08 5.04 13.04
CA PRO A 47 15.00 5.88 12.52
C PRO A 47 15.39 7.35 12.58
N GLY A 48 14.91 8.14 11.61
CA GLY A 48 15.09 9.60 11.61
C GLY A 48 14.32 10.31 12.72
N ASN A 49 14.60 11.59 12.90
CA ASN A 49 13.91 12.47 13.85
C ASN A 49 12.61 13.02 13.23
N PHE A 50 11.62 12.16 13.00
CA PHE A 50 10.42 12.51 12.23
C PHE A 50 9.64 13.70 12.79
N VAL A 51 9.59 13.85 14.10
CA VAL A 51 8.89 14.96 14.77
C VAL A 51 9.59 16.29 14.52
N GLU A 52 10.90 16.35 14.65
CA GLU A 52 11.67 17.56 14.40
C GLU A 52 11.64 17.95 12.92
N GLU A 53 11.75 16.97 12.00
CA GLU A 53 11.63 17.18 10.56
C GLU A 53 10.23 17.72 10.19
N ALA A 54 9.17 17.18 10.78
CA ALA A 54 7.80 17.67 10.55
C ALA A 54 7.62 19.11 11.02
N LYS A 55 8.19 19.49 12.18
CA LYS A 55 8.17 20.87 12.67
C LYS A 55 8.97 21.81 11.77
N ALA A 56 10.19 21.42 11.40
CA ALA A 56 11.06 22.20 10.55
C ALA A 56 10.43 22.44 9.16
N GLY A 57 9.87 21.41 8.54
CA GLY A 57 9.19 21.52 7.27
C GLY A 57 7.95 22.43 7.34
N ALA A 58 7.15 22.33 8.40
CA ALA A 58 6.00 23.21 8.60
C ALA A 58 6.41 24.68 8.81
N GLU A 59 7.54 24.92 9.44
CA GLU A 59 8.06 26.28 9.61
C GLU A 59 8.61 26.85 8.30
N ALA A 60 9.37 26.06 7.54
CA ALA A 60 9.88 26.44 6.23
C ALA A 60 8.73 26.80 5.28
N ALA A 61 7.69 25.97 5.22
CA ALA A 61 6.52 26.22 4.38
C ALA A 61 5.80 27.52 4.77
N ARG A 62 5.63 27.80 6.07
CA ARG A 62 5.03 29.05 6.56
C ARG A 62 5.85 30.32 6.24
N LYS A 63 7.16 30.17 6.14
CA LYS A 63 8.06 31.26 5.75
C LYS A 63 8.15 31.42 4.23
N GLY A 64 7.56 30.54 3.43
CA GLY A 64 7.71 30.50 2.00
C GLY A 64 9.13 30.09 1.58
N ASP A 65 9.80 29.26 2.35
CA ASP A 65 11.20 28.85 2.15
C ASP A 65 11.28 27.34 1.85
N LEU A 66 10.59 26.94 0.79
CA LEU A 66 10.74 25.61 0.18
C LEU A 66 11.67 25.67 -1.04
N SER A 67 12.49 26.71 -1.15
CA SER A 67 13.46 26.87 -2.23
C SER A 67 14.45 25.70 -2.27
N GLY A 68 14.67 25.15 -3.47
CA GLY A 68 15.52 23.98 -3.68
C GLY A 68 14.83 22.64 -3.52
N LEU A 69 13.58 22.59 -3.04
CA LEU A 69 12.78 21.36 -3.04
C LEU A 69 12.09 21.17 -4.39
N ARG A 70 12.42 20.11 -5.11
CA ARG A 70 11.80 19.74 -6.37
C ARG A 70 10.67 18.74 -6.11
N ILE A 71 9.45 19.13 -6.44
CA ILE A 71 8.24 18.33 -6.23
C ILE A 71 7.72 17.82 -7.56
N GLY A 72 7.74 16.50 -7.76
CA GLY A 72 7.22 15.86 -8.95
C GLY A 72 5.71 15.65 -8.88
N VAL A 73 4.96 16.19 -9.83
CA VAL A 73 3.53 15.96 -10.03
C VAL A 73 3.36 14.88 -11.08
N ILE A 74 2.74 13.76 -10.68
CA ILE A 74 2.60 12.59 -11.54
C ILE A 74 1.45 12.84 -12.52
N LYS A 75 1.77 12.88 -13.81
CA LYS A 75 0.81 13.14 -14.88
C LYS A 75 -0.34 12.15 -14.92
N GLU A 76 -0.06 10.86 -14.79
CA GLU A 76 -1.03 9.77 -14.85
C GLU A 76 -1.90 9.69 -13.58
N LEU A 77 -1.48 10.30 -12.47
CA LEU A 77 -2.18 10.29 -11.19
C LEU A 77 -2.69 11.69 -10.79
N GLY A 78 -3.41 12.35 -11.69
CA GLY A 78 -4.10 13.61 -11.41
C GLY A 78 -3.36 14.88 -11.87
N GLY A 79 -2.09 14.78 -12.28
CA GLY A 79 -1.35 15.92 -12.86
C GLY A 79 -1.77 16.30 -14.28
N GLY A 80 -2.30 15.32 -15.05
CA GLY A 80 -2.78 15.53 -16.42
C GLY A 80 -4.28 15.82 -16.51
N ASN A 81 -4.99 15.02 -17.30
CA ASN A 81 -6.44 15.14 -17.53
C ASN A 81 -7.31 14.77 -16.31
N GLY A 82 -6.74 14.06 -15.33
CA GLY A 82 -7.44 13.66 -14.12
C GLY A 82 -8.49 12.56 -14.31
N GLU A 83 -8.39 11.79 -15.37
CA GLU A 83 -9.32 10.70 -15.63
C GLU A 83 -9.39 9.72 -14.43
N GLY A 84 -10.61 9.35 -14.04
CA GLY A 84 -10.85 8.47 -12.90
C GLY A 84 -10.94 9.17 -11.53
N PHE A 85 -10.70 10.49 -11.45
CA PHE A 85 -10.79 11.27 -10.22
C PHE A 85 -12.03 12.17 -10.19
N GLU A 86 -12.64 12.33 -9.01
CA GLU A 86 -13.69 13.35 -8.81
C GLU A 86 -13.15 14.76 -8.97
N ALA A 87 -13.96 15.64 -9.59
CA ALA A 87 -13.56 17.01 -9.86
C ALA A 87 -13.14 17.79 -8.60
N GLY A 88 -13.82 17.55 -7.47
CA GLY A 88 -13.50 18.16 -6.18
C GLY A 88 -12.12 17.75 -5.65
N VAL A 89 -11.75 16.47 -5.82
CA VAL A 89 -10.43 15.96 -5.42
C VAL A 89 -9.34 16.63 -6.26
N LEU A 90 -9.52 16.68 -7.57
CA LEU A 90 -8.57 17.34 -8.46
C LEU A 90 -8.42 18.84 -8.18
N ALA A 91 -9.53 19.52 -7.86
CA ALA A 91 -9.49 20.94 -7.52
C ALA A 91 -8.61 21.17 -6.27
N ARG A 92 -8.83 20.40 -5.20
CA ARG A 92 -8.01 20.49 -3.98
C ARG A 92 -6.55 20.12 -4.22
N PHE A 93 -6.29 19.10 -5.00
CA PHE A 93 -4.92 18.72 -5.36
C PHE A 93 -4.20 19.85 -6.11
N ARG A 94 -4.85 20.45 -7.11
CA ARG A 94 -4.27 21.58 -7.87
C ARG A 94 -4.01 22.79 -6.97
N GLU A 95 -4.92 23.13 -6.08
CA GLU A 95 -4.69 24.18 -5.07
C GLU A 95 -3.47 23.88 -4.20
N SER A 96 -3.33 22.65 -3.70
CA SER A 96 -2.15 22.27 -2.92
C SER A 96 -0.85 22.39 -3.73
N VAL A 97 -0.86 22.07 -5.02
CA VAL A 97 0.29 22.27 -5.91
C VAL A 97 0.65 23.76 -6.03
N GLU A 98 -0.35 24.65 -6.18
CA GLU A 98 -0.11 26.08 -6.26
C GLU A 98 0.37 26.67 -4.92
N GLU A 99 -0.14 26.18 -3.80
CA GLU A 99 0.35 26.56 -2.46
C GLU A 99 1.83 26.19 -2.25
N LEU A 100 2.23 25.00 -2.67
CA LEU A 100 3.62 24.54 -2.61
C LEU A 100 4.53 25.40 -3.51
N ARG A 101 4.05 25.74 -4.71
CA ARG A 101 4.76 26.65 -5.62
C ARG A 101 4.91 28.05 -5.03
N ALA A 102 3.84 28.58 -4.42
CA ALA A 102 3.86 29.89 -3.76
C ALA A 102 4.79 29.90 -2.53
N ALA A 103 4.96 28.75 -1.87
CA ALA A 103 5.91 28.58 -0.78
C ALA A 103 7.38 28.40 -1.26
N GLY A 104 7.65 28.46 -2.56
CA GLY A 104 9.00 28.45 -3.13
C GLY A 104 9.48 27.11 -3.68
N ALA A 105 8.68 26.06 -3.65
CA ALA A 105 9.05 24.78 -4.23
C ALA A 105 9.06 24.82 -5.77
N GLU A 106 9.99 24.10 -6.37
CA GLU A 106 10.00 23.84 -7.81
C GLU A 106 9.03 22.68 -8.14
N ILE A 107 8.02 22.97 -8.96
CA ILE A 107 7.05 21.96 -9.40
C ILE A 107 7.48 21.40 -10.75
N VAL A 108 7.75 20.11 -10.80
CA VAL A 108 8.20 19.36 -11.97
C VAL A 108 7.12 18.39 -12.41
N GLU A 109 6.69 18.43 -13.66
CA GLU A 109 5.81 17.38 -14.20
C GLU A 109 6.64 16.14 -14.52
N VAL A 110 6.19 14.99 -14.03
CA VAL A 110 6.81 13.68 -14.29
C VAL A 110 5.79 12.69 -14.83
N SER A 111 6.24 11.74 -15.63
CA SER A 111 5.40 10.67 -16.20
C SER A 111 5.87 9.32 -15.69
N LEU A 112 4.92 8.51 -15.24
CA LEU A 112 5.08 7.13 -14.83
C LEU A 112 4.15 6.24 -15.68
N PRO A 113 4.44 6.01 -16.96
CA PRO A 113 3.49 5.37 -17.88
C PRO A 113 3.04 3.98 -17.43
N SER A 114 3.89 3.21 -16.74
CA SER A 114 3.54 1.88 -16.25
C SER A 114 2.61 1.89 -15.02
N VAL A 115 2.39 3.04 -14.38
CA VAL A 115 1.54 3.13 -13.17
C VAL A 115 0.06 2.88 -13.48
N THR A 116 -0.37 3.06 -14.73
CA THR A 116 -1.72 2.74 -15.19
C THR A 116 -2.08 1.26 -14.99
N GLU A 117 -1.07 0.38 -15.04
CA GLU A 117 -1.22 -1.07 -14.81
C GLU A 117 -1.05 -1.47 -13.33
N ALA A 118 -0.78 -0.52 -12.44
CA ALA A 118 -0.43 -0.81 -11.05
C ALA A 118 -1.55 -1.56 -10.31
N ILE A 119 -2.82 -1.17 -10.51
CA ILE A 119 -3.96 -1.83 -9.86
C ILE A 119 -4.09 -3.28 -10.31
N SER A 120 -3.96 -3.54 -11.61
CA SER A 120 -4.02 -4.90 -12.16
C SER A 120 -2.89 -5.77 -11.62
N ALA A 121 -1.66 -5.26 -11.63
CA ALA A 121 -0.50 -5.95 -11.07
C ALA A 121 -0.65 -6.19 -9.55
N TYR A 122 -1.15 -5.19 -8.80
CA TYR A 122 -1.43 -5.30 -7.37
C TYR A 122 -2.38 -6.46 -7.08
N TYR A 123 -3.54 -6.55 -7.77
CA TYR A 123 -4.50 -7.61 -7.52
C TYR A 123 -3.93 -9.00 -7.78
N MET A 124 -3.08 -9.17 -8.80
CA MET A 124 -2.45 -10.45 -9.09
C MET A 124 -1.41 -10.82 -8.02
N ILE A 125 -0.52 -9.92 -7.65
CA ILE A 125 0.50 -10.15 -6.63
C ILE A 125 -0.14 -10.36 -5.26
N MET A 126 -1.01 -9.44 -4.85
CA MET A 126 -1.67 -9.47 -3.54
C MET A 126 -2.48 -10.76 -3.35
N SER A 127 -3.33 -11.13 -4.30
CA SER A 127 -4.15 -12.33 -4.18
C SER A 127 -3.29 -13.60 -4.14
N SER A 128 -2.22 -13.67 -4.92
CA SER A 128 -1.27 -14.78 -4.92
C SER A 128 -0.58 -14.93 -3.56
N GLU A 129 -0.10 -13.85 -2.99
CA GLU A 129 0.54 -13.84 -1.68
C GLU A 129 -0.44 -14.13 -0.54
N VAL A 130 -1.68 -13.62 -0.62
CA VAL A 130 -2.77 -13.94 0.32
C VAL A 130 -3.06 -15.44 0.32
N SER A 131 -3.19 -16.05 -0.84
CA SER A 131 -3.41 -17.50 -0.96
C SER A 131 -2.31 -18.29 -0.27
N SER A 132 -1.06 -17.91 -0.47
CA SER A 132 0.12 -18.54 0.14
C SER A 132 0.19 -18.29 1.66
N ASN A 133 0.10 -17.02 2.08
CA ASN A 133 0.26 -16.63 3.47
C ASN A 133 -0.84 -17.20 4.38
N LEU A 134 -2.10 -17.14 3.93
CA LEU A 134 -3.22 -17.61 4.73
C LEU A 134 -3.42 -19.13 4.69
N ALA A 135 -2.61 -19.86 3.93
CA ALA A 135 -2.58 -21.32 3.95
C ALA A 135 -2.21 -21.89 5.33
N ARG A 136 -1.48 -21.11 6.15
CA ARG A 136 -1.08 -21.49 7.52
C ARG A 136 -2.25 -21.67 8.50
N TYR A 137 -3.39 -21.06 8.21
CA TYR A 137 -4.61 -21.17 9.04
C TYR A 137 -5.43 -22.38 8.59
N ASP A 138 -4.99 -23.55 9.02
CA ASP A 138 -5.50 -24.86 8.63
C ASP A 138 -6.41 -25.53 9.70
N GLY A 139 -6.54 -24.89 10.87
CA GLY A 139 -7.30 -25.45 12.00
C GLY A 139 -6.56 -26.54 12.79
N VAL A 140 -5.24 -26.69 12.57
CA VAL A 140 -4.44 -27.77 13.22
C VAL A 140 -3.48 -27.20 14.25
N ARG A 141 -2.63 -26.24 13.89
CA ARG A 141 -1.51 -25.79 14.72
C ARG A 141 -1.90 -24.69 15.71
N TYR A 142 -2.71 -23.73 15.27
CA TYR A 142 -3.10 -22.55 16.05
C TYR A 142 -4.31 -21.85 15.42
N GLY A 143 -4.89 -20.94 16.16
CA GLY A 143 -6.06 -20.16 15.73
C GLY A 143 -7.37 -20.92 15.88
N LEU A 144 -8.37 -20.50 15.11
CA LEU A 144 -9.68 -21.13 15.10
C LEU A 144 -9.57 -22.59 14.62
N ARG A 145 -10.31 -23.48 15.29
CA ARG A 145 -10.54 -24.86 14.86
C ARG A 145 -12.00 -25.20 14.93
N VAL A 146 -12.58 -25.58 13.82
CA VAL A 146 -13.97 -26.04 13.71
C VAL A 146 -13.96 -27.50 13.29
N VAL A 147 -14.56 -28.34 14.12
CA VAL A 147 -14.72 -29.77 13.83
C VAL A 147 -16.11 -29.96 13.23
N PRO A 148 -16.25 -30.64 12.08
CA PRO A 148 -17.56 -30.96 11.52
C PRO A 148 -18.42 -31.80 12.48
N GLU A 149 -19.69 -31.43 12.60
CA GLU A 149 -20.60 -32.15 13.50
C GLU A 149 -21.15 -33.45 12.89
N ASP A 150 -21.17 -33.56 11.56
CA ASP A 150 -21.70 -34.66 10.79
C ASP A 150 -20.60 -35.43 10.04
N GLY A 151 -20.76 -36.75 9.88
CA GLY A 151 -19.87 -37.64 9.13
C GLY A 151 -18.47 -37.81 9.71
N PRO A 152 -17.52 -38.41 8.98
CA PRO A 152 -16.18 -38.71 9.48
C PRO A 152 -15.35 -37.44 9.67
N VAL A 153 -14.60 -37.37 10.77
CA VAL A 153 -13.67 -36.27 11.05
C VAL A 153 -12.36 -36.55 10.30
N THR A 154 -12.20 -35.99 9.11
CA THR A 154 -10.95 -36.00 8.34
C THR A 154 -10.28 -34.66 8.39
N ILE A 155 -8.97 -34.61 8.09
CA ILE A 155 -8.21 -33.37 8.09
C ILE A 155 -8.78 -32.35 7.06
N GLU A 156 -9.15 -32.82 5.88
CA GLU A 156 -9.74 -31.98 4.82
C GLU A 156 -11.05 -31.33 5.27
N ARG A 157 -11.88 -32.08 5.99
CA ARG A 157 -13.15 -31.57 6.51
C ARG A 157 -12.94 -30.56 7.63
N VAL A 158 -11.99 -30.81 8.55
CA VAL A 158 -11.62 -29.87 9.60
C VAL A 158 -11.06 -28.58 8.99
N MET A 159 -10.14 -28.67 8.04
CA MET A 159 -9.59 -27.51 7.32
C MET A 159 -10.67 -26.73 6.59
N SER A 160 -11.54 -27.42 5.86
CA SER A 160 -12.64 -26.80 5.11
C SER A 160 -13.63 -26.08 6.04
N ALA A 161 -14.09 -26.72 7.11
CA ALA A 161 -14.99 -26.13 8.09
C ALA A 161 -14.37 -24.92 8.78
N THR A 162 -13.12 -25.04 9.22
CA THR A 162 -12.37 -23.98 9.90
C THR A 162 -12.19 -22.76 8.99
N ARG A 163 -11.71 -22.96 7.78
CA ARG A 163 -11.47 -21.88 6.82
C ARG A 163 -12.78 -21.23 6.36
N SER A 164 -13.83 -22.04 6.21
CA SER A 164 -15.16 -21.54 5.88
C SER A 164 -15.75 -20.65 6.97
N ALA A 165 -15.58 -21.02 8.23
CA ALA A 165 -16.07 -20.25 9.37
C ALA A 165 -15.17 -19.04 9.71
N GLY A 166 -13.84 -19.20 9.59
CA GLY A 166 -12.87 -18.21 10.05
C GLY A 166 -12.57 -17.08 9.06
N PHE A 167 -12.71 -17.31 7.75
CA PHE A 167 -12.45 -16.28 6.75
C PHE A 167 -13.74 -15.61 6.26
N GLY A 168 -13.73 -14.28 6.24
CA GLY A 168 -14.78 -13.48 5.61
C GLY A 168 -14.85 -13.69 4.09
N HIS A 169 -15.95 -13.22 3.49
CA HIS A 169 -16.22 -13.42 2.07
C HIS A 169 -15.09 -12.87 1.16
N GLU A 170 -14.63 -11.65 1.40
CA GLU A 170 -13.58 -11.02 0.59
C GLU A 170 -12.24 -11.74 0.71
N VAL A 171 -11.88 -12.21 1.89
CA VAL A 171 -10.64 -13.00 2.09
C VAL A 171 -10.70 -14.30 1.31
N LYS A 172 -11.83 -15.01 1.35
CA LYS A 172 -12.05 -16.24 0.55
C LYS A 172 -11.91 -15.96 -0.94
N ARG A 173 -12.49 -14.86 -1.43
CA ARG A 173 -12.40 -14.44 -2.83
C ARG A 173 -10.94 -14.25 -3.25
N ARG A 174 -10.16 -13.54 -2.44
CA ARG A 174 -8.72 -13.31 -2.71
C ARG A 174 -7.91 -14.60 -2.69
N ILE A 175 -8.19 -15.51 -1.74
CA ILE A 175 -7.53 -16.82 -1.70
C ILE A 175 -7.81 -17.62 -2.98
N ILE A 176 -9.06 -17.65 -3.45
CA ILE A 176 -9.43 -18.37 -4.67
C ILE A 176 -8.74 -17.77 -5.90
N LEU A 177 -8.77 -16.44 -6.04
CA LEU A 177 -8.08 -15.74 -7.14
C LEU A 177 -6.59 -16.02 -7.13
N GLY A 178 -5.95 -15.96 -5.96
CA GLY A 178 -4.52 -16.24 -5.84
C GLY A 178 -4.17 -17.70 -6.14
N THR A 179 -4.99 -18.64 -5.69
CA THR A 179 -4.82 -20.07 -6.01
C THR A 179 -4.90 -20.30 -7.52
N TYR A 180 -5.85 -19.65 -8.20
CA TYR A 180 -5.97 -19.72 -9.65
C TYR A 180 -4.74 -19.14 -10.36
N ALA A 181 -4.31 -17.93 -9.95
CA ALA A 181 -3.15 -17.26 -10.54
C ALA A 181 -1.84 -18.04 -10.37
N LEU A 182 -1.71 -18.80 -9.26
CA LEU A 182 -0.53 -19.62 -8.97
C LEU A 182 -0.61 -21.05 -9.52
N SER A 183 -1.74 -21.45 -10.10
CA SER A 183 -1.91 -22.81 -10.63
C SER A 183 -1.03 -23.08 -11.85
N ALA A 184 -0.73 -24.36 -12.09
CA ALA A 184 0.04 -24.78 -13.25
C ALA A 184 -0.59 -24.30 -14.56
N GLY A 185 0.22 -23.71 -15.43
CA GLY A 185 -0.22 -23.10 -16.68
C GLY A 185 -0.69 -21.64 -16.56
N ASN A 186 -0.99 -21.14 -15.38
CA ASN A 186 -1.42 -19.76 -15.15
C ASN A 186 -0.34 -18.86 -14.53
N PHE A 187 0.63 -19.47 -13.84
CA PHE A 187 1.67 -18.74 -13.07
C PHE A 187 2.38 -17.67 -13.91
N ASP A 188 2.91 -18.00 -15.07
CA ASP A 188 3.67 -17.07 -15.91
C ASP A 188 2.79 -16.00 -16.55
N ALA A 189 1.53 -16.34 -16.87
CA ALA A 189 0.59 -15.43 -17.49
C ALA A 189 0.05 -14.39 -16.52
N TYR A 190 -0.12 -14.72 -15.26
CA TYR A 190 -0.68 -13.82 -14.24
C TYR A 190 0.37 -13.32 -13.26
N TYR A 191 0.84 -14.16 -12.35
CA TYR A 191 1.78 -13.74 -11.30
C TYR A 191 3.12 -13.29 -11.88
N GLY A 192 3.69 -14.08 -12.80
CA GLY A 192 4.95 -13.73 -13.48
C GLY A 192 4.83 -12.44 -14.31
N ALA A 193 3.70 -12.24 -15.01
CA ALA A 193 3.45 -10.99 -15.72
C ALA A 193 3.36 -9.79 -14.78
N ALA A 194 2.64 -9.93 -13.66
CA ALA A 194 2.50 -8.87 -12.67
C ALA A 194 3.84 -8.47 -12.03
N LEU A 195 4.74 -9.42 -11.78
CA LEU A 195 6.10 -9.11 -11.30
C LEU A 195 6.92 -8.34 -12.34
N ARG A 196 6.77 -8.63 -13.62
CA ARG A 196 7.42 -7.85 -14.70
C ARG A 196 6.89 -6.43 -14.75
N VAL A 197 5.56 -6.23 -14.65
CA VAL A 197 4.94 -4.90 -14.57
C VAL A 197 5.45 -4.14 -13.35
N ARG A 198 5.51 -4.77 -12.17
CA ARG A 198 6.09 -4.16 -10.97
C ARG A 198 7.52 -3.66 -11.21
N THR A 199 8.34 -4.40 -11.96
CA THR A 199 9.69 -3.97 -12.31
C THR A 199 9.69 -2.74 -13.23
N LEU A 200 8.75 -2.64 -14.17
CA LEU A 200 8.60 -1.45 -15.02
C LEU A 200 8.20 -0.23 -14.18
N ILE A 201 7.22 -0.39 -13.30
CA ILE A 201 6.80 0.66 -12.37
C ILE A 201 7.99 1.14 -11.51
N GLN A 202 8.81 0.24 -10.97
CA GLN A 202 10.01 0.61 -10.21
C GLN A 202 11.00 1.43 -11.05
N ARG A 203 11.17 1.11 -12.33
CA ARG A 203 12.04 1.87 -13.25
C ARG A 203 11.47 3.27 -13.52
N ASP A 204 10.16 3.40 -13.70
CA ASP A 204 9.51 4.69 -13.90
C ASP A 204 9.71 5.59 -12.67
N TYR A 205 9.53 5.05 -11.45
CA TYR A 205 9.81 5.79 -10.21
C TYR A 205 11.28 6.19 -10.10
N ALA A 206 12.22 5.31 -10.40
CA ALA A 206 13.64 5.63 -10.36
C ALA A 206 13.98 6.80 -11.31
N ALA A 207 13.46 6.77 -12.54
CA ALA A 207 13.66 7.84 -13.51
C ALA A 207 12.99 9.16 -13.10
N ALA A 208 11.86 9.11 -12.40
CA ALA A 208 11.19 10.29 -11.86
C ALA A 208 12.02 10.94 -10.74
N PHE A 209 12.59 10.14 -9.83
CA PHE A 209 13.43 10.63 -8.72
C PHE A 209 14.79 11.21 -9.16
N GLU A 210 15.22 11.01 -10.40
CA GLU A 210 16.34 11.78 -10.96
C GLU A 210 15.99 13.27 -11.15
N LYS A 211 14.70 13.57 -11.31
CA LYS A 211 14.20 14.91 -11.63
C LYS A 211 13.61 15.66 -10.44
N CYS A 212 13.20 14.95 -9.39
CA CYS A 212 12.52 15.52 -8.23
C CYS A 212 12.94 14.80 -6.94
N ASP A 213 12.72 15.45 -5.81
CA ASP A 213 13.11 14.96 -4.49
C ASP A 213 11.94 14.23 -3.82
N VAL A 214 10.71 14.64 -4.13
CA VAL A 214 9.46 13.99 -3.68
C VAL A 214 8.45 13.93 -4.83
N LEU A 215 7.54 12.97 -4.75
CA LEU A 215 6.42 12.83 -5.68
C LEU A 215 5.10 13.05 -4.94
N ILE A 216 4.17 13.73 -5.58
CA ILE A 216 2.82 13.94 -5.05
C ILE A 216 1.74 13.51 -6.04
N SER A 217 0.66 12.98 -5.48
CA SER A 217 -0.58 12.65 -6.19
C SER A 217 -1.77 12.74 -5.24
N PRO A 218 -3.01 12.81 -5.72
CA PRO A 218 -4.16 12.63 -4.85
C PRO A 218 -4.10 11.26 -4.14
N THR A 219 -4.42 11.22 -2.85
CA THR A 219 -4.38 10.00 -2.04
C THR A 219 -5.45 8.99 -2.46
N ALA A 220 -6.62 9.49 -2.89
CA ALA A 220 -7.74 8.69 -3.35
C ALA A 220 -8.47 9.38 -4.50
N PRO A 221 -9.13 8.64 -5.40
CA PRO A 221 -9.84 9.24 -6.53
C PRO A 221 -11.14 9.93 -6.14
N SER A 222 -11.69 9.62 -4.97
CA SER A 222 -12.98 10.12 -4.48
C SER A 222 -12.90 10.58 -3.04
N THR A 223 -13.90 11.32 -2.60
CA THR A 223 -14.12 11.63 -1.20
C THR A 223 -14.62 10.40 -0.42
N ALA A 224 -14.64 10.48 0.92
CA ALA A 224 -15.17 9.40 1.75
C ALA A 224 -16.65 9.16 1.44
N PHE A 225 -17.03 7.90 1.33
CA PHE A 225 -18.44 7.49 1.20
C PHE A 225 -19.18 7.62 2.54
N LYS A 226 -20.51 7.68 2.51
CA LYS A 226 -21.35 7.77 3.71
C LYS A 226 -21.31 6.45 4.47
N LEU A 227 -21.49 6.50 5.79
CA LEU A 227 -21.63 5.30 6.62
C LEU A 227 -22.80 4.46 6.12
N GLY A 228 -22.56 3.17 5.88
CA GLY A 228 -23.55 2.22 5.37
C GLY A 228 -23.83 2.29 3.87
N GLU A 229 -23.11 3.11 3.12
CA GLU A 229 -23.26 3.18 1.65
C GLU A 229 -22.55 2.03 0.92
N LYS A 230 -21.53 1.46 1.55
CA LYS A 230 -20.73 0.30 1.07
C LYS A 230 -20.52 -0.70 2.17
#